data_0fc2e1e60fa16fc467bc8dd56dad3145
#
_entry.id   0fc2e1e60fa16fc467bc8dd56dad3145
#
_cell.length_a   1.000
_cell.length_b   1.000
_cell.length_c   1.000
_cell.angle_alpha   90.00
_cell.angle_beta   90.00
_cell.angle_gamma   90.00
#
_symmetry.space_group_name_H-M   'P 1'
#
loop_
_entity.id
_entity.type
_entity.pdbx_description
1 polymer ?
#
loop_
_entity_poly.entity_id
_entity_poly.type
_entity_poly.pdbx_seq_one_letter_code
_entity_poly.pdbx_strand_id
1 'polypeptide(L)'
;MFDLPLEYALIKFEDAKPSGKVVPELLDLAARGIVRFVDIVFIHKEEDGNTRTVELNDLDPESYEMFVPMGEHVSSLFTNDDLQIAASKLPENSAAMLILWENLWVANLRQAIQDAGGELVERAQIAPEVVEQFEQDLAAE
;
A
#
# COMPACT_ATOMS: atom_id res chain seq x y z
N MET A 1 -5.81 8.54 16.73
CA MET A 1 -6.29 8.56 15.35
C MET A 1 -6.16 7.19 14.68
N PHE A 2 -4.94 6.69 14.47
CA PHE A 2 -4.73 5.35 13.96
C PHE A 2 -4.11 4.49 15.06
N ASP A 3 -4.87 3.52 15.56
CA ASP A 3 -4.41 2.63 16.63
C ASP A 3 -3.69 1.40 16.10
N LEU A 4 -3.74 1.20 14.79
CA LEU A 4 -3.17 0.04 14.11
C LEU A 4 -1.97 0.44 13.27
N PRO A 5 -1.07 -0.51 12.99
CA PRO A 5 0.09 -0.21 12.16
C PRO A 5 -0.31 0.25 10.75
N LEU A 6 0.32 1.30 10.29
CA LEU A 6 0.21 1.75 8.91
C LEU A 6 1.35 1.16 8.11
N GLU A 7 1.05 0.77 6.88
CA GLU A 7 2.04 0.30 5.92
C GLU A 7 1.85 1.04 4.61
N TYR A 8 2.93 1.16 3.86
CA TYR A 8 2.84 1.73 2.52
C TYR A 8 3.55 0.83 1.52
N ALA A 9 3.14 0.94 0.28
CA ALA A 9 3.80 0.28 -0.84
C ALA A 9 3.91 1.24 -2.01
N LEU A 10 5.05 1.19 -2.69
CA LEU A 10 5.25 1.88 -3.95
C LEU A 10 5.30 0.82 -5.04
N ILE A 11 4.30 0.84 -5.92
CA ILE A 11 4.13 -0.16 -6.96
C ILE A 11 4.41 0.48 -8.31
N LYS A 12 5.44 0.02 -8.99
CA LYS A 12 5.81 0.54 -10.32
C LYS A 12 5.10 -0.27 -11.40
N PHE A 13 4.59 0.42 -12.41
CA PHE A 13 3.97 -0.19 -13.58
C PHE A 13 4.79 0.17 -14.81
N GLU A 14 4.95 -0.77 -15.72
CA GLU A 14 5.65 -0.51 -16.98
C GLU A 14 4.80 0.34 -17.91
N ASP A 15 3.49 0.19 -17.83
CA ASP A 15 2.55 1.00 -18.60
C ASP A 15 1.96 2.10 -17.72
N ALA A 16 1.50 3.17 -18.37
CA ALA A 16 0.97 4.35 -17.68
C ALA A 16 -0.33 4.10 -16.91
N LYS A 17 -0.85 2.87 -16.93
CA LYS A 17 -2.11 2.53 -16.26
C LYS A 17 -1.90 1.34 -15.34
N PRO A 18 -2.52 1.35 -14.13
CA PRO A 18 -2.50 0.18 -13.27
C PRO A 18 -3.10 -1.02 -14.00
N SER A 19 -2.44 -2.16 -13.87
CA SER A 19 -2.92 -3.41 -14.47
C SER A 19 -4.32 -3.74 -13.95
N GLY A 20 -5.17 -4.30 -14.81
CA GLY A 20 -6.53 -4.68 -14.49
C GLY A 20 -6.67 -5.69 -13.36
N LYS A 21 -5.57 -6.31 -12.90
CA LYS A 21 -5.61 -7.28 -11.80
C LYS A 21 -5.27 -6.65 -10.45
N VAL A 22 -4.53 -5.55 -10.43
CA VAL A 22 -4.09 -4.94 -9.16
C VAL A 22 -5.27 -4.30 -8.42
N VAL A 23 -6.06 -3.49 -9.12
CA VAL A 23 -7.17 -2.77 -8.49
C VAL A 23 -8.20 -3.72 -7.89
N PRO A 24 -8.67 -4.78 -8.60
CA PRO A 24 -9.59 -5.75 -7.99
C PRO A 24 -9.03 -6.42 -6.73
N GLU A 25 -7.75 -6.73 -6.68
CA GLU A 25 -7.14 -7.32 -5.49
C GLU A 25 -7.15 -6.33 -4.32
N LEU A 26 -6.84 -5.06 -4.57
CA LEU A 26 -6.91 -4.03 -3.52
C LEU A 26 -8.33 -3.88 -3.00
N LEU A 27 -9.32 -3.85 -3.89
CA LEU A 27 -10.72 -3.76 -3.52
C LEU A 27 -11.17 -4.96 -2.69
N ASP A 28 -10.71 -6.16 -3.04
CA ASP A 28 -11.03 -7.37 -2.30
C ASP A 28 -10.49 -7.32 -0.87
N LEU A 29 -9.25 -6.85 -0.69
CA LEU A 29 -8.67 -6.68 0.63
C LEU A 29 -9.49 -5.74 1.50
N ALA A 30 -9.96 -4.63 0.92
CA ALA A 30 -10.81 -3.67 1.64
C ALA A 30 -12.18 -4.28 1.94
N ALA A 31 -12.80 -4.95 0.98
CA ALA A 31 -14.13 -5.55 1.13
C ALA A 31 -14.15 -6.64 2.20
N ARG A 32 -13.05 -7.39 2.33
CA ARG A 32 -12.93 -8.44 3.34
C ARG A 32 -12.52 -7.92 4.71
N GLY A 33 -12.32 -6.62 4.85
CA GLY A 33 -11.94 -6.02 6.12
C GLY A 33 -10.52 -6.34 6.57
N ILE A 34 -9.65 -6.73 5.65
CA ILE A 34 -8.26 -7.06 5.97
C ILE A 34 -7.44 -5.79 6.16
N VAL A 35 -7.66 -4.81 5.28
CA VAL A 35 -6.99 -3.50 5.34
C VAL A 35 -8.00 -2.38 5.14
N ARG A 36 -7.62 -1.18 5.56
CA ARG A 36 -8.35 0.04 5.24
C ARG A 36 -7.38 0.99 4.55
N PHE A 37 -7.69 1.38 3.32
CA PHE A 37 -6.84 2.31 2.59
C PHE A 37 -7.00 3.72 3.14
N VAL A 38 -5.88 4.37 3.36
CA VAL A 38 -5.81 5.70 3.95
C VAL A 38 -5.45 6.74 2.90
N ASP A 39 -4.58 6.41 1.97
CA ASP A 39 -4.21 7.30 0.88
C ASP A 39 -3.75 6.50 -0.33
N ILE A 40 -4.07 7.01 -1.52
CA ILE A 40 -3.65 6.44 -2.80
C ILE A 40 -3.26 7.60 -3.70
N VAL A 41 -2.02 7.60 -4.18
CA VAL A 41 -1.51 8.63 -5.07
C VAL A 41 -0.90 7.96 -6.31
N PHE A 42 -1.24 8.49 -7.47
CA PHE A 42 -0.66 8.04 -8.73
C PHE A 42 0.50 8.97 -9.09
N ILE A 43 1.63 8.38 -9.44
CA ILE A 43 2.85 9.12 -9.77
C ILE A 43 3.25 8.77 -11.19
N HIS A 44 3.48 9.79 -12.01
CA HIS A 44 4.01 9.61 -13.36
C HIS A 44 5.30 10.40 -13.49
N LYS A 45 6.40 9.70 -13.78
CA LYS A 45 7.70 10.33 -14.00
C LYS A 45 7.96 10.35 -15.50
N GLU A 46 8.06 11.56 -16.05
CA GLU A 46 8.20 11.76 -17.49
C GLU A 46 9.64 11.51 -17.94
N GLU A 47 9.84 11.51 -19.28
CA GLU A 47 11.13 11.26 -19.89
C GLU A 47 12.21 12.27 -19.46
N ASP A 48 11.79 13.52 -19.21
CA ASP A 48 12.69 14.60 -18.80
C ASP A 48 12.97 14.60 -17.29
N GLY A 49 12.42 13.63 -16.57
CA GLY A 49 12.57 13.55 -15.12
C GLY A 49 11.52 14.33 -14.33
N ASN A 50 10.66 15.07 -14.99
CA ASN A 50 9.57 15.78 -14.33
C ASN A 50 8.56 14.79 -13.75
N THR A 51 8.04 15.10 -12.58
CA THR A 51 7.09 14.22 -11.88
C THR A 51 5.73 14.89 -11.81
N ARG A 52 4.70 14.12 -12.16
CA ARG A 52 3.31 14.52 -12.01
C ARG A 52 2.63 13.57 -11.04
N THR A 53 1.93 14.12 -10.07
CA THR A 53 1.18 13.34 -9.08
C THR A 53 -0.30 13.62 -9.22
N VAL A 54 -1.12 12.58 -9.06
CA VAL A 54 -2.57 12.69 -9.13
C VAL A 54 -3.15 11.99 -7.91
N GLU A 55 -3.87 12.75 -7.11
CA GLU A 55 -4.61 12.20 -5.97
C GLU A 55 -5.86 11.48 -6.46
N LEU A 56 -6.38 10.58 -5.63
CA LEU A 56 -7.57 9.82 -5.99
C LEU A 56 -8.75 10.74 -6.37
N ASN A 57 -8.93 11.82 -5.62
CA ASN A 57 -10.03 12.77 -5.86
C ASN A 57 -9.88 13.56 -7.17
N ASP A 58 -8.68 13.59 -7.75
CA ASP A 58 -8.40 14.32 -8.98
C ASP A 58 -8.49 13.45 -10.23
N LEU A 59 -8.85 12.17 -10.06
CA LEU A 59 -9.07 11.27 -11.19
C LEU A 59 -10.34 11.66 -11.94
N ASP A 60 -10.39 11.31 -13.22
CA ASP A 60 -11.62 11.44 -13.98
C ASP A 60 -12.72 10.58 -13.36
N PRO A 61 -14.02 10.94 -13.54
CA PRO A 61 -15.11 10.21 -12.84
C PRO A 61 -15.13 8.71 -13.08
N GLU A 62 -14.81 8.28 -14.29
CA GLU A 62 -14.81 6.86 -14.63
C GLU A 62 -13.73 6.09 -13.85
N SER A 63 -12.52 6.65 -13.80
CA SER A 63 -11.43 6.04 -13.03
C SER A 63 -11.68 6.10 -11.54
N TYR A 64 -12.25 7.21 -11.05
CA TYR A 64 -12.57 7.38 -9.63
C TYR A 64 -13.59 6.33 -9.15
N GLU A 65 -14.58 6.02 -9.97
CA GLU A 65 -15.62 5.04 -9.61
C GLU A 65 -15.04 3.67 -9.27
N MET A 66 -13.92 3.30 -9.88
CA MET A 66 -13.26 2.03 -9.59
C MET A 66 -12.82 1.92 -8.13
N PHE A 67 -12.52 3.06 -7.50
CA PHE A 67 -12.02 3.11 -6.13
C PHE A 67 -13.08 3.43 -5.07
N VAL A 68 -14.31 3.74 -5.48
CA VAL A 68 -15.39 4.07 -4.54
C VAL A 68 -15.59 3.01 -3.46
N PRO A 69 -15.53 1.69 -3.76
CA PRO A 69 -15.69 0.67 -2.72
C PRO A 69 -14.62 0.68 -1.65
N MET A 70 -13.49 1.37 -1.84
CA MET A 70 -12.44 1.47 -0.83
C MET A 70 -12.80 2.40 0.32
N GLY A 71 -13.83 3.25 0.15
CA GLY A 71 -14.31 4.15 1.18
C GLY A 71 -14.14 5.62 0.82
N GLU A 72 -14.93 6.45 1.47
CA GLU A 72 -14.97 7.89 1.21
C GLU A 72 -13.81 8.65 1.88
N HIS A 73 -13.04 7.99 2.73
CA HIS A 73 -12.03 8.64 3.56
C HIS A 73 -10.60 8.48 3.07
N VAL A 74 -10.43 7.97 1.85
CA VAL A 74 -9.12 7.87 1.22
C VAL A 74 -8.71 9.28 0.79
N SER A 75 -7.80 9.90 1.53
CA SER A 75 -7.45 11.31 1.32
C SER A 75 -5.96 11.55 1.53
N SER A 76 -5.52 12.72 1.08
CA SER A 76 -4.12 13.13 0.98
C SER A 76 -3.41 13.22 2.34
N LEU A 77 -2.76 12.14 2.74
CA LEU A 77 -1.88 12.13 3.92
C LEU A 77 -0.41 12.24 3.54
N PHE A 78 -0.04 11.84 2.33
CA PHE A 78 1.33 11.98 1.88
C PHE A 78 1.66 13.45 1.65
N THR A 79 2.84 13.86 2.15
CA THR A 79 3.35 15.22 1.94
C THR A 79 4.06 15.31 0.59
N ASN A 80 4.36 16.54 0.15
CA ASN A 80 5.15 16.73 -1.07
C ASN A 80 6.53 16.08 -0.95
N ASP A 81 7.13 16.12 0.24
CA ASP A 81 8.42 15.49 0.48
C ASP A 81 8.33 13.98 0.32
N ASP A 82 7.26 13.36 0.85
CA ASP A 82 7.01 11.93 0.68
C ASP A 82 6.92 11.55 -0.79
N LEU A 83 6.20 12.35 -1.57
CA LEU A 83 6.00 12.11 -2.99
C LEU A 83 7.30 12.25 -3.79
N GLN A 84 8.14 13.24 -3.42
CA GLN A 84 9.45 13.41 -4.05
C GLN A 84 10.39 12.26 -3.75
N ILE A 85 10.38 11.77 -2.51
CA ILE A 85 11.19 10.61 -2.13
C ILE A 85 10.75 9.38 -2.92
N ALA A 86 9.45 9.15 -3.03
CA ALA A 86 8.92 8.03 -3.80
C ALA A 86 9.32 8.16 -5.28
N ALA A 87 9.15 9.34 -5.86
CA ALA A 87 9.50 9.58 -7.26
C ALA A 87 10.99 9.37 -7.54
N SER A 88 11.85 9.68 -6.56
CA SER A 88 13.30 9.50 -6.72
C SER A 88 13.69 8.02 -6.89
N LYS A 89 12.83 7.11 -6.47
CA LYS A 89 13.06 5.67 -6.58
C LYS A 89 12.57 5.09 -7.90
N LEU A 90 11.97 5.90 -8.74
CA LEU A 90 11.39 5.48 -10.02
C LEU A 90 12.32 5.89 -11.18
N PRO A 91 12.43 5.05 -12.21
CA PRO A 91 13.14 5.45 -13.42
C PRO A 91 12.32 6.47 -14.21
N GLU A 92 12.99 7.19 -15.09
CA GLU A 92 12.30 8.09 -16.01
C GLU A 92 11.33 7.31 -16.87
N ASN A 93 10.28 7.97 -17.32
CA ASN A 93 9.24 7.40 -18.19
C ASN A 93 8.57 6.17 -17.53
N SER A 94 8.17 6.31 -16.28
CA SER A 94 7.49 5.25 -15.55
C SER A 94 6.26 5.79 -14.82
N ALA A 95 5.38 4.87 -14.45
CA ALA A 95 4.20 5.18 -13.65
C ALA A 95 4.21 4.31 -12.40
N ALA A 96 3.63 4.82 -11.32
CA ALA A 96 3.56 4.10 -10.06
C ALA A 96 2.32 4.49 -9.28
N MET A 97 2.00 3.64 -8.32
CA MET A 97 0.94 3.89 -7.35
C MET A 97 1.58 3.80 -5.96
N LEU A 98 1.42 4.87 -5.17
CA LEU A 98 1.86 4.90 -3.78
C LEU A 98 0.62 4.74 -2.92
N ILE A 99 0.59 3.68 -2.10
CA ILE A 99 -0.58 3.30 -1.32
C ILE A 99 -0.23 3.25 0.15
N LEU A 100 -1.09 3.85 0.98
CA LEU A 100 -0.97 3.80 2.44
C LEU A 100 -2.22 3.12 2.99
N TRP A 101 -2.05 2.14 3.89
CA TRP A 101 -3.18 1.43 4.48
C TRP A 101 -2.94 1.09 5.94
N GLU A 102 -4.05 0.83 6.62
CA GLU A 102 -4.07 0.36 8.00
C GLU A 102 -4.42 -1.13 8.02
N ASN A 103 -3.71 -1.91 8.83
CA ASN A 103 -3.92 -3.36 8.92
C ASN A 103 -5.05 -3.69 9.89
N LEU A 104 -6.27 -3.76 9.39
CA LEU A 104 -7.46 -4.03 10.21
C LEU A 104 -7.44 -5.42 10.84
N TRP A 105 -6.86 -6.41 10.16
CA TRP A 105 -6.79 -7.77 10.70
C TRP A 105 -6.06 -7.82 12.04
N VAL A 106 -5.17 -6.87 12.29
CA VAL A 106 -4.43 -6.78 13.55
C VAL A 106 -5.37 -6.48 14.72
N ALA A 107 -6.42 -5.67 14.48
CA ALA A 107 -7.38 -5.34 15.55
C ALA A 107 -8.09 -6.59 16.07
N ASN A 108 -8.55 -7.45 15.17
CA ASN A 108 -9.24 -8.67 15.55
C ASN A 108 -8.30 -9.62 16.30
N LEU A 109 -7.06 -9.73 15.84
CA LEU A 109 -6.06 -10.56 16.48
C LEU A 109 -5.73 -10.04 17.89
N ARG A 110 -5.53 -8.72 18.01
CA ARG A 110 -5.26 -8.09 19.32
C ARG A 110 -6.40 -8.34 20.32
N GLN A 111 -7.63 -8.22 19.84
CA GLN A 111 -8.79 -8.45 20.71
C GLN A 111 -8.84 -9.89 21.20
N ALA A 112 -8.61 -10.85 20.31
CA ALA A 112 -8.58 -12.27 20.69
C ALA A 112 -7.48 -12.55 21.69
N ILE A 113 -6.31 -11.96 21.51
CA ILE A 113 -5.17 -12.11 22.41
C ILE A 113 -5.51 -11.54 23.79
N GLN A 114 -6.10 -10.34 23.84
CA GLN A 114 -6.51 -9.69 25.08
C GLN A 114 -7.56 -10.51 25.82
N ASP A 115 -8.53 -11.04 25.10
CA ASP A 115 -9.60 -11.86 25.69
C ASP A 115 -9.04 -13.13 26.30
N ALA A 116 -7.92 -13.63 25.80
CA ALA A 116 -7.22 -14.80 26.33
C ALA A 116 -6.20 -14.44 27.43
N GLY A 117 -6.12 -13.16 27.80
CA GLY A 117 -5.17 -12.71 28.82
C GLY A 117 -3.75 -12.51 28.32
N GLY A 118 -3.56 -12.47 27.02
CA GLY A 118 -2.25 -12.28 26.41
C GLY A 118 -1.97 -10.86 25.99
N GLU A 119 -0.80 -10.64 25.41
CA GLU A 119 -0.36 -9.36 24.89
C GLU A 119 0.52 -9.59 23.67
N LEU A 120 0.28 -8.83 22.59
CA LEU A 120 1.13 -8.88 21.43
C LEU A 120 2.39 -8.05 21.70
N VAL A 121 3.50 -8.73 21.96
CA VAL A 121 4.75 -8.09 22.36
C VAL A 121 5.53 -7.56 21.16
N GLU A 122 5.58 -8.32 20.08
CA GLU A 122 6.40 -7.93 18.93
C GLU A 122 5.80 -8.49 17.63
N ARG A 123 5.88 -7.67 16.60
CA ARG A 123 5.51 -8.04 15.24
C ARG A 123 6.40 -7.28 14.27
N ALA A 124 6.92 -7.97 13.27
CA ALA A 124 7.79 -7.35 12.27
C ALA A 124 7.66 -8.04 10.93
N GLN A 125 7.98 -7.30 9.87
CA GLN A 125 8.14 -7.88 8.55
C GLN A 125 9.59 -8.32 8.39
N ILE A 126 9.79 -9.45 7.75
CA ILE A 126 11.12 -10.00 7.51
C ILE A 126 11.46 -9.79 6.05
N ALA A 127 12.65 -9.23 5.79
CA ALA A 127 13.09 -8.96 4.43
C ALA A 127 13.19 -10.24 3.61
N PRO A 128 12.87 -10.20 2.30
CA PRO A 128 12.92 -11.39 1.45
C PRO A 128 14.26 -12.10 1.46
N GLU A 129 15.36 -11.38 1.56
CA GLU A 129 16.69 -11.95 1.61
C GLU A 129 16.89 -12.81 2.87
N VAL A 130 16.32 -12.39 3.98
CA VAL A 130 16.37 -13.13 5.24
C VAL A 130 15.51 -14.39 5.17
N VAL A 131 14.32 -14.27 4.56
CA VAL A 131 13.43 -15.42 4.35
C VAL A 131 14.11 -16.47 3.47
N GLU A 132 14.77 -16.04 2.40
CA GLU A 132 15.49 -16.91 1.49
C GLU A 132 16.60 -17.69 2.20
N GLN A 133 17.36 -17.01 3.06
CA GLN A 133 18.39 -17.65 3.87
C GLN A 133 17.81 -18.70 4.81
N PHE A 134 16.67 -18.37 5.42
CA PHE A 134 15.95 -19.29 6.33
C PHE A 134 15.50 -20.56 5.60
N GLU A 135 14.99 -20.41 4.37
CA GLU A 135 14.59 -21.55 3.55
C GLU A 135 15.77 -22.44 3.20
N GLN A 136 16.91 -21.85 2.89
CA GLN A 136 18.15 -22.58 2.62
C GLN A 136 18.60 -23.36 3.84
N ASP A 137 18.54 -22.75 5.02
CA ASP A 137 18.94 -23.41 6.26
C ASP A 137 18.04 -24.60 6.57
N LEU A 138 16.73 -24.46 6.33
CA LEU A 138 15.79 -25.57 6.50
C LEU A 138 16.06 -26.72 5.54
N ALA A 139 16.40 -26.40 4.29
CA ALA A 139 16.72 -27.41 3.27
C ALA A 139 18.01 -28.17 3.58
N ALA A 140 18.94 -27.54 4.33
CA ALA A 140 20.21 -28.15 4.70
C ALA A 140 20.11 -29.16 5.84
N GLU A 141 18.98 -29.13 6.56
CA GLU A 141 18.73 -30.11 7.63
C GLU A 141 18.25 -31.43 7.04
#